data_cddca16ecd1b6790f7cc010ae63d605c
#
_entry.id   cddca16ecd1b6790f7cc010ae63d605c
#
_cell.length_a   1.000
_cell.length_b   1.000
_cell.length_c   1.000
_cell.angle_alpha   90.00
_cell.angle_beta   90.00
_cell.angle_gamma   90.00
#
_symmetry.space_group_name_H-M   'P 1'
#
loop_
_entity.id
_entity.type
_entity.pdbx_description
1 polymer ?
#
loop_
_entity_poly.entity_id
_entity_poly.type
_entity_poly.pdbx_seq_one_letter_code
_entity_poly.pdbx_strand_id
1 'polypeptide(L)'
;PTYDGEEREPVVLPAAIPNILANGATRVAALLSGEMQMIYTVPPQDVQRIERSPNVRIIQGPELRTIYLGMDQMRATLLKSDVQGRNPFQDVRVRRALYQAIDVNAIQRSVMRGQARPTGQIFGPGINGFLEANDNRLPLDPAASRRLLAEAGYPNGFGVTMDCPNDRYVNDEGICTAVVSMLARVGVRVTLNAQTRARYFSEINGPRYNTSFYMLGWTPSTYDAHNAFYALAGTREGARGVLNNGGFSNAPLDSLIDRMAVETDPAKRQEMITEASRIVRDEVLYIPLHQQQVVWAARTNIDLVQPADNYFPLRYVRVRQ
;
A
#
# COMPACT_ATOMS: atom_id res chain seq x y z
N PRO A 1 7.20 1.31 32.93
CA PRO A 1 8.04 2.50 32.94
C PRO A 1 7.56 3.41 31.80
N THR A 2 7.22 4.64 32.16
CA THR A 2 6.91 5.69 31.20
C THR A 2 8.23 6.16 30.60
N TYR A 3 8.21 6.56 29.33
CA TYR A 3 9.40 7.00 28.58
C TYR A 3 10.03 8.29 29.17
N ASP A 4 9.30 8.98 30.05
CA ASP A 4 9.70 10.21 30.75
C ASP A 4 10.12 9.98 32.20
N GLY A 5 10.20 8.74 32.68
CA GLY A 5 10.64 8.40 34.04
C GLY A 5 9.68 8.76 35.15
N GLU A 6 8.48 9.26 34.87
CA GLU A 6 7.45 9.47 35.88
C GLU A 6 6.68 8.17 36.13
N GLU A 7 6.67 7.68 37.36
CA GLU A 7 5.74 6.65 37.81
C GLU A 7 4.34 7.24 37.88
N ARG A 8 3.54 6.96 36.85
CA ARG A 8 2.12 7.31 36.82
C ARG A 8 1.30 6.08 37.16
N GLU A 9 0.31 6.26 38.02
CA GLU A 9 -0.60 5.18 38.37
C GLU A 9 -1.23 4.57 37.10
N PRO A 10 -1.31 3.23 37.03
CA PRO A 10 -1.93 2.59 35.85
C PRO A 10 -3.38 3.04 35.77
N VAL A 11 -3.74 3.71 34.67
CA VAL A 11 -5.14 4.01 34.36
C VAL A 11 -5.83 2.68 34.06
N VAL A 12 -6.59 2.19 35.01
CA VAL A 12 -7.49 1.05 34.83
C VAL A 12 -8.61 1.55 33.91
N LEU A 13 -8.52 1.28 32.62
CA LEU A 13 -9.68 1.41 31.74
C LEU A 13 -10.73 0.39 32.20
N PRO A 14 -11.92 0.79 32.61
CA PRO A 14 -12.93 -0.13 33.18
C PRO A 14 -13.36 -1.22 32.19
N ALA A 15 -13.27 -1.02 30.92
CA ALA A 15 -13.27 -2.01 29.81
C ALA A 15 -12.95 -1.31 28.49
N ALA A 16 -11.86 -1.68 27.79
CA ALA A 16 -11.75 -1.41 26.37
C ALA A 16 -12.38 -2.61 25.63
N ILE A 17 -13.61 -2.49 25.20
CA ILE A 17 -14.24 -3.50 24.34
C ILE A 17 -13.97 -3.07 22.90
N PRO A 18 -13.05 -3.74 22.16
CA PRO A 18 -12.87 -3.48 20.75
C PRO A 18 -14.11 -3.97 20.02
N ASN A 19 -15.00 -3.05 19.67
CA ASN A 19 -16.16 -3.37 18.84
C ASN A 19 -15.77 -3.24 17.36
N ILE A 20 -15.79 -4.35 16.65
CA ILE A 20 -15.40 -4.39 15.23
C ILE A 20 -16.60 -4.01 14.37
N LEU A 21 -16.75 -2.71 14.09
CA LEU A 21 -17.69 -2.21 13.11
C LEU A 21 -17.00 -2.11 11.73
N ALA A 22 -17.28 -3.06 10.86
CA ALA A 22 -16.65 -3.11 9.53
C ALA A 22 -17.05 -1.90 8.66
N ASN A 23 -18.29 -1.43 8.77
CA ASN A 23 -18.79 -0.30 7.98
C ASN A 23 -18.28 1.04 8.54
N GLY A 24 -17.61 1.84 7.70
CA GLY A 24 -17.03 3.14 8.07
C GLY A 24 -18.05 4.17 8.51
N ALA A 25 -19.21 4.26 7.82
CA ALA A 25 -20.26 5.21 8.18
C ALA A 25 -20.88 4.88 9.55
N THR A 26 -21.07 3.59 9.85
CA THR A 26 -21.56 3.13 11.16
C THR A 26 -20.57 3.48 12.27
N ARG A 27 -19.25 3.30 12.03
CA ARG A 27 -18.22 3.73 13.01
C ARG A 27 -18.30 5.22 13.31
N VAL A 28 -18.40 6.05 12.26
CA VAL A 28 -18.50 7.51 12.41
C VAL A 28 -19.76 7.89 13.17
N ALA A 29 -20.91 7.29 12.87
CA ALA A 29 -22.16 7.54 13.60
C ALA A 29 -22.03 7.19 15.09
N ALA A 30 -21.45 6.05 15.42
CA ALA A 30 -21.23 5.61 16.80
C ALA A 30 -20.28 6.55 17.60
N LEU A 31 -19.25 7.12 16.96
CA LEU A 31 -18.40 8.13 17.58
C LEU A 31 -19.19 9.43 17.85
N LEU A 32 -19.94 9.90 16.86
CA LEU A 32 -20.66 11.17 16.96
C LEU A 32 -21.82 11.10 17.97
N SER A 33 -22.47 9.94 18.10
CA SER A 33 -23.51 9.70 19.12
C SER A 33 -22.94 9.55 20.53
N GLY A 34 -21.63 9.26 20.67
CA GLY A 34 -20.99 8.98 21.95
C GLY A 34 -21.05 7.53 22.41
N GLU A 35 -21.60 6.64 21.59
CA GLU A 35 -21.57 5.19 21.82
C GLU A 35 -20.14 4.67 21.83
N MET A 36 -19.28 5.20 20.94
CA MET A 36 -17.83 4.93 20.91
C MET A 36 -17.03 6.15 21.31
N GLN A 37 -15.97 5.92 22.07
CA GLN A 37 -15.03 6.96 22.51
C GLN A 37 -13.95 7.23 21.49
N MET A 38 -13.65 6.26 20.62
CA MET A 38 -12.63 6.32 19.59
C MET A 38 -12.97 5.42 18.41
N ILE A 39 -12.56 5.84 17.22
CA ILE A 39 -12.63 5.01 15.99
C ILE A 39 -11.33 5.08 15.20
N TYR A 40 -11.02 4.02 14.47
CA TYR A 40 -10.00 3.94 13.44
C TYR A 40 -10.43 2.86 12.41
N THR A 41 -10.24 3.03 11.14
CA THR A 41 -9.78 4.18 10.38
C THR A 41 -10.96 5.09 10.08
N VAL A 42 -10.74 6.41 10.06
CA VAL A 42 -11.77 7.36 9.62
C VAL A 42 -11.79 7.39 8.10
N PRO A 43 -12.96 7.24 7.46
CA PRO A 43 -13.05 7.40 6.00
C PRO A 43 -12.71 8.84 5.60
N PRO A 44 -11.91 9.08 4.55
CA PRO A 44 -11.49 10.42 4.12
C PRO A 44 -12.65 11.40 3.88
N GLN A 45 -13.80 10.90 3.43
CA GLN A 45 -14.99 11.70 3.19
C GLN A 45 -15.65 12.24 4.48
N ASP A 46 -15.39 11.61 5.63
CA ASP A 46 -16.01 11.97 6.91
C ASP A 46 -15.10 12.86 7.78
N VAL A 47 -13.83 13.07 7.41
CA VAL A 47 -12.86 13.85 8.19
C VAL A 47 -13.43 15.24 8.51
N GLN A 48 -13.85 16.00 7.50
CA GLN A 48 -14.40 17.34 7.69
C GLN A 48 -15.67 17.36 8.56
N ARG A 49 -16.49 16.33 8.47
CA ARG A 49 -17.71 16.21 9.30
C ARG A 49 -17.34 16.03 10.78
N ILE A 50 -16.33 15.22 11.05
CA ILE A 50 -15.86 14.98 12.42
C ILE A 50 -15.18 16.24 12.96
N GLU A 51 -14.33 16.91 12.19
CA GLU A 51 -13.64 18.16 12.60
C GLU A 51 -14.62 19.27 13.01
N ARG A 52 -15.80 19.31 12.39
CA ARG A 52 -16.85 20.30 12.73
C ARG A 52 -17.73 19.88 13.90
N SER A 53 -17.57 18.67 14.42
CA SER A 53 -18.40 18.15 15.48
C SER A 53 -17.82 18.51 16.85
N PRO A 54 -18.62 18.98 17.81
CA PRO A 54 -18.13 19.27 19.14
C PRO A 54 -17.74 17.98 19.86
N ASN A 55 -16.84 18.09 20.82
CA ASN A 55 -16.40 17.00 21.70
C ASN A 55 -15.72 15.80 21.00
N VAL A 56 -15.33 15.93 19.74
CA VAL A 56 -14.50 14.97 19.01
C VAL A 56 -13.33 15.68 18.35
N ARG A 57 -12.26 14.94 18.12
CA ARG A 57 -11.07 15.45 17.42
C ARG A 57 -10.52 14.41 16.45
N ILE A 58 -9.93 14.91 15.39
CA ILE A 58 -9.13 14.10 14.45
C ILE A 58 -7.71 13.97 14.99
N ILE A 59 -7.13 12.79 14.82
CA ILE A 59 -5.75 12.47 15.09
C ILE A 59 -5.22 11.84 13.81
N GLN A 60 -4.28 12.50 13.14
CA GLN A 60 -3.76 12.02 11.88
C GLN A 60 -2.24 12.08 11.84
N GLY A 61 -1.64 11.16 11.10
CA GLY A 61 -0.21 11.07 10.90
C GLY A 61 0.15 10.21 9.71
N PRO A 62 1.42 10.20 9.31
CA PRO A 62 1.90 9.32 8.25
C PRO A 62 1.77 7.86 8.68
N GLU A 63 1.39 6.98 7.74
CA GLU A 63 1.47 5.55 7.91
C GLU A 63 2.66 5.00 7.11
N LEU A 64 3.35 4.00 7.67
CA LEU A 64 4.47 3.33 6.99
C LEU A 64 4.01 2.47 5.81
N ARG A 65 2.71 2.26 5.66
CA ARG A 65 2.15 1.41 4.60
C ARG A 65 2.20 2.09 3.24
N THR A 66 2.81 1.39 2.28
CA THR A 66 2.73 1.75 0.87
C THR A 66 1.66 0.91 0.18
N ILE A 67 0.74 1.56 -0.52
CA ILE A 67 -0.24 0.93 -1.42
C ILE A 67 0.38 0.84 -2.81
N TYR A 68 0.28 -0.33 -3.43
CA TYR A 68 0.88 -0.61 -4.74
C TYR A 68 0.04 -1.60 -5.55
N LEU A 69 0.32 -1.64 -6.85
CA LEU A 69 -0.22 -2.66 -7.75
C LEU A 69 0.86 -3.66 -8.09
N GLY A 70 0.51 -4.94 -8.05
CA GLY A 70 1.36 -6.04 -8.44
C GLY A 70 0.85 -6.73 -9.70
N MET A 71 1.78 -7.35 -10.43
CA MET A 71 1.53 -7.99 -11.71
C MET A 71 2.17 -9.40 -11.70
N ASP A 72 1.49 -10.37 -12.26
CA ASP A 72 2.04 -11.72 -12.46
C ASP A 72 3.10 -11.69 -13.57
N GLN A 73 4.36 -11.84 -13.20
CA GLN A 73 5.51 -11.85 -14.12
C GLN A 73 6.09 -13.25 -14.32
N MET A 74 5.53 -14.24 -13.63
CA MET A 74 6.06 -15.60 -13.59
C MET A 74 5.45 -16.51 -14.66
N ARG A 75 4.12 -16.47 -14.81
CA ARG A 75 3.42 -17.42 -15.70
C ARG A 75 3.74 -17.16 -17.17
N ALA A 76 3.87 -18.21 -17.95
CA ALA A 76 4.01 -18.10 -19.41
C ALA A 76 2.73 -17.57 -20.05
N THR A 77 1.55 -17.88 -19.51
CA THR A 77 0.25 -17.37 -19.95
C THR A 77 -0.44 -16.67 -18.79
N LEU A 78 -0.90 -15.44 -19.03
CA LEU A 78 -1.57 -14.64 -18.03
C LEU A 78 -2.97 -15.21 -17.72
N LEU A 79 -3.27 -15.38 -16.45
CA LEU A 79 -4.62 -15.77 -16.01
C LEU A 79 -5.60 -14.60 -16.18
N LYS A 80 -6.89 -14.92 -16.25
CA LYS A 80 -7.97 -13.93 -16.25
C LYS A 80 -7.72 -12.79 -17.29
N SER A 81 -7.21 -13.14 -18.47
CA SER A 81 -6.91 -12.21 -19.57
C SER A 81 -7.49 -12.72 -20.90
N ASP A 82 -7.74 -11.81 -21.84
CA ASP A 82 -8.09 -12.14 -23.22
C ASP A 82 -6.86 -12.48 -24.09
N VAL A 83 -5.65 -12.28 -23.57
CA VAL A 83 -4.40 -12.64 -24.26
C VAL A 83 -4.13 -14.14 -24.12
N GLN A 84 -4.09 -14.84 -25.25
CA GLN A 84 -3.86 -16.28 -25.27
C GLN A 84 -2.38 -16.61 -25.50
N GLY A 85 -1.88 -17.65 -24.78
CA GLY A 85 -0.56 -18.25 -25.01
C GLY A 85 0.66 -17.39 -24.60
N ARG A 86 0.44 -16.23 -23.99
CA ARG A 86 1.52 -15.35 -23.49
C ARG A 86 1.09 -14.51 -22.31
N ASN A 87 2.07 -13.93 -21.62
CA ASN A 87 1.85 -13.05 -20.49
C ASN A 87 2.40 -11.65 -20.80
N PRO A 88 1.54 -10.64 -21.03
CA PRO A 88 1.97 -9.27 -21.26
C PRO A 88 2.85 -8.69 -20.17
N PHE A 89 2.66 -9.10 -18.91
CA PHE A 89 3.40 -8.56 -17.76
C PHE A 89 4.83 -9.08 -17.64
N GLN A 90 5.26 -10.05 -18.44
CA GLN A 90 6.67 -10.41 -18.56
C GLN A 90 7.49 -9.33 -19.29
N ASP A 91 6.84 -8.54 -20.14
CA ASP A 91 7.51 -7.44 -20.85
C ASP A 91 7.54 -6.17 -20.00
N VAL A 92 8.74 -5.68 -19.68
CA VAL A 92 8.92 -4.45 -18.89
C VAL A 92 8.28 -3.22 -19.57
N ARG A 93 8.18 -3.19 -20.91
CA ARG A 93 7.53 -2.10 -21.64
C ARG A 93 6.04 -2.03 -21.32
N VAL A 94 5.38 -3.18 -21.19
CA VAL A 94 3.97 -3.25 -20.75
C VAL A 94 3.82 -2.76 -19.32
N ARG A 95 4.66 -3.23 -18.39
CA ARG A 95 4.60 -2.79 -17.00
C ARG A 95 4.84 -1.28 -16.87
N ARG A 96 5.80 -0.75 -17.62
CA ARG A 96 6.10 0.69 -17.69
C ARG A 96 4.93 1.49 -18.30
N ALA A 97 4.26 0.95 -19.32
CA ALA A 97 3.08 1.57 -19.90
C ALA A 97 1.94 1.71 -18.88
N LEU A 98 1.66 0.66 -18.09
CA LEU A 98 0.66 0.73 -17.04
C LEU A 98 1.05 1.77 -15.97
N TYR A 99 2.31 1.80 -15.58
CA TYR A 99 2.82 2.75 -14.59
C TYR A 99 2.58 4.20 -15.04
N GLN A 100 2.98 4.53 -16.28
CA GLN A 100 2.88 5.88 -16.84
C GLN A 100 1.45 6.30 -17.21
N ALA A 101 0.49 5.36 -17.23
CA ALA A 101 -0.92 5.66 -17.45
C ALA A 101 -1.64 6.10 -16.17
N ILE A 102 -1.07 5.86 -14.98
CA ILE A 102 -1.76 6.04 -13.70
C ILE A 102 -1.38 7.39 -13.07
N ASP A 103 -2.35 8.32 -13.02
CA ASP A 103 -2.25 9.61 -12.32
C ASP A 103 -2.50 9.43 -10.81
N VAL A 104 -1.44 9.18 -10.06
CA VAL A 104 -1.52 9.03 -8.61
C VAL A 104 -1.89 10.34 -7.91
N ASN A 105 -1.56 11.49 -8.49
CA ASN A 105 -1.96 12.78 -7.94
C ASN A 105 -3.48 12.97 -8.05
N ALA A 106 -4.10 12.49 -9.12
CA ALA A 106 -5.57 12.48 -9.21
C ALA A 106 -6.19 11.54 -8.17
N ILE A 107 -5.61 10.35 -7.93
CA ILE A 107 -6.04 9.45 -6.85
C ILE A 107 -5.92 10.16 -5.49
N GLN A 108 -4.79 10.80 -5.20
CA GLN A 108 -4.59 11.56 -3.96
C GLN A 108 -5.68 12.62 -3.77
N ARG A 109 -5.92 13.45 -4.77
CA ARG A 109 -6.89 14.55 -4.66
C ARG A 109 -8.32 14.09 -4.58
N SER A 110 -8.72 13.18 -5.47
CA SER A 110 -10.14 12.86 -5.70
C SER A 110 -10.63 11.68 -4.87
N VAL A 111 -9.81 10.61 -4.74
CA VAL A 111 -10.18 9.39 -4.01
C VAL A 111 -9.79 9.52 -2.54
N MET A 112 -8.54 9.93 -2.29
CA MET A 112 -7.97 10.01 -0.93
C MET A 112 -8.21 11.37 -0.26
N ARG A 113 -8.77 12.35 -0.97
CA ARG A 113 -9.10 13.69 -0.45
C ARG A 113 -7.91 14.35 0.27
N GLY A 114 -6.71 14.18 -0.27
CA GLY A 114 -5.46 14.67 0.31
C GLY A 114 -4.83 13.77 1.38
N GLN A 115 -5.51 12.70 1.81
CA GLN A 115 -5.05 11.79 2.87
C GLN A 115 -4.11 10.70 2.33
N ALA A 116 -3.19 11.08 1.46
CA ALA A 116 -2.18 10.20 0.88
C ALA A 116 -0.97 11.00 0.40
N ARG A 117 0.21 10.39 0.44
CA ARG A 117 1.44 10.90 -0.13
C ARG A 117 1.83 10.03 -1.33
N PRO A 118 1.78 10.52 -2.58
CA PRO A 118 2.29 9.79 -3.74
C PRO A 118 3.72 9.32 -3.51
N THR A 119 4.06 8.11 -3.95
CA THR A 119 5.41 7.54 -3.78
C THR A 119 5.84 6.73 -4.99
N GLY A 120 7.14 6.70 -5.26
CA GLY A 120 7.79 5.85 -6.26
C GLY A 120 8.46 4.60 -5.67
N GLN A 121 8.47 4.46 -4.34
CA GLN A 121 9.10 3.35 -3.64
C GLN A 121 8.08 2.49 -2.88
N ILE A 122 8.47 1.26 -2.53
CA ILE A 122 7.65 0.31 -1.76
C ILE A 122 7.79 0.49 -0.24
N PHE A 123 8.52 1.49 0.20
CA PHE A 123 8.66 1.96 1.58
C PHE A 123 8.82 3.49 1.57
N GLY A 124 8.68 4.14 2.70
CA GLY A 124 8.63 5.60 2.77
C GLY A 124 9.34 6.22 3.96
N PRO A 125 9.12 7.51 4.21
CA PRO A 125 9.68 8.22 5.35
C PRO A 125 9.45 7.46 6.66
N GLY A 126 10.45 7.48 7.54
CA GLY A 126 10.44 6.73 8.80
C GLY A 126 11.05 5.32 8.68
N ILE A 127 11.33 4.84 7.49
CA ILE A 127 12.04 3.58 7.25
C ILE A 127 13.52 3.87 7.00
N ASN A 128 14.40 3.20 7.74
CA ASN A 128 15.84 3.30 7.53
C ASN A 128 16.20 2.90 6.09
N GLY A 129 16.97 3.74 5.42
CA GLY A 129 17.32 3.58 4.01
C GLY A 129 16.41 4.36 3.04
N PHE A 130 15.33 4.98 3.52
CA PHE A 130 14.54 5.88 2.67
C PHE A 130 15.34 7.15 2.36
N LEU A 131 15.39 7.51 1.08
CA LEU A 131 15.91 8.79 0.60
C LEU A 131 14.85 9.42 -0.32
N GLU A 132 14.50 10.67 -0.04
CA GLU A 132 13.57 11.45 -0.87
C GLU A 132 14.06 11.54 -2.33
N ALA A 133 15.37 11.65 -2.53
CA ALA A 133 15.99 11.67 -3.87
C ALA A 133 15.74 10.40 -4.69
N ASN A 134 15.46 9.28 -4.03
CA ASN A 134 15.15 8.00 -4.69
C ASN A 134 13.64 7.78 -4.88
N ASP A 135 12.79 8.64 -4.29
CA ASP A 135 11.32 8.50 -4.33
C ASP A 135 10.71 9.11 -5.60
N ASN A 136 11.36 8.86 -6.74
CA ASN A 136 10.96 9.40 -8.03
C ASN A 136 10.07 8.41 -8.77
N ARG A 137 8.82 8.82 -9.01
CA ARG A 137 7.88 8.09 -9.86
C ARG A 137 8.27 8.25 -11.34
N LEU A 138 7.96 7.24 -12.15
CA LEU A 138 7.93 7.43 -13.59
C LEU A 138 6.86 8.49 -13.92
N PRO A 139 7.14 9.40 -14.86
CA PRO A 139 6.22 10.49 -15.20
C PRO A 139 4.90 9.96 -15.76
N LEU A 140 3.81 10.64 -15.43
CA LEU A 140 2.53 10.41 -16.08
C LEU A 140 2.63 10.79 -17.57
N ASP A 141 2.54 9.82 -18.45
CA ASP A 141 2.57 10.00 -19.90
C ASP A 141 1.71 8.96 -20.62
N PRO A 142 0.40 9.20 -20.79
CA PRO A 142 -0.48 8.29 -21.49
C PRO A 142 -0.13 8.12 -23.00
N ALA A 143 0.59 9.07 -23.59
CA ALA A 143 1.04 8.95 -24.98
C ALA A 143 2.22 7.96 -25.07
N ALA A 144 3.21 8.06 -24.16
CA ALA A 144 4.27 7.07 -24.04
C ALA A 144 3.70 5.68 -23.70
N SER A 145 2.70 5.60 -22.81
CA SER A 145 2.02 4.33 -22.50
C SER A 145 1.48 3.63 -23.75
N ARG A 146 0.77 4.34 -24.60
CA ARG A 146 0.25 3.76 -25.85
C ARG A 146 1.37 3.32 -26.80
N ARG A 147 2.45 4.11 -26.92
CA ARG A 147 3.62 3.71 -27.75
C ARG A 147 4.26 2.43 -27.23
N LEU A 148 4.52 2.35 -25.93
CA LEU A 148 5.12 1.18 -25.28
C LEU A 148 4.26 -0.08 -25.45
N LEU A 149 2.93 0.05 -25.31
CA LEU A 149 2.00 -1.05 -25.57
C LEU A 149 2.08 -1.51 -27.03
N ALA A 150 2.10 -0.59 -27.99
CA ALA A 150 2.21 -0.92 -29.42
C ALA A 150 3.54 -1.61 -29.75
N GLU A 151 4.66 -1.10 -29.22
CA GLU A 151 6.00 -1.68 -29.37
C GLU A 151 6.12 -3.08 -28.73
N ALA A 152 5.36 -3.34 -27.67
CA ALA A 152 5.26 -4.65 -27.03
C ALA A 152 4.30 -5.62 -27.74
N GLY A 153 3.68 -5.19 -28.86
CA GLY A 153 2.75 -6.01 -29.66
C GLY A 153 1.29 -5.93 -29.22
N TYR A 154 0.91 -4.88 -28.50
CA TYR A 154 -0.47 -4.61 -28.04
C TYR A 154 -0.98 -3.23 -28.50
N PRO A 155 -0.99 -2.92 -29.82
CA PRO A 155 -1.38 -1.60 -30.31
C PRO A 155 -2.83 -1.21 -29.95
N ASN A 156 -3.70 -2.20 -29.76
CA ASN A 156 -5.09 -2.02 -29.35
C ASN A 156 -5.31 -2.33 -27.84
N GLY A 157 -4.23 -2.45 -27.08
CA GLY A 157 -4.27 -2.88 -25.68
C GLY A 157 -4.67 -4.34 -25.53
N PHE A 158 -5.14 -4.70 -24.34
CA PHE A 158 -5.60 -6.04 -23.99
C PHE A 158 -6.57 -5.99 -22.79
N GLY A 159 -7.26 -7.11 -22.53
CA GLY A 159 -8.14 -7.29 -21.39
C GLY A 159 -7.47 -8.08 -20.27
N VAL A 160 -7.67 -7.67 -19.01
CA VAL A 160 -7.20 -8.38 -17.82
C VAL A 160 -8.12 -8.12 -16.65
N THR A 161 -8.25 -9.08 -15.74
CA THR A 161 -8.95 -8.87 -14.46
C THR A 161 -7.98 -8.31 -13.43
N MET A 162 -8.44 -7.30 -12.67
CA MET A 162 -7.75 -6.77 -11.50
C MET A 162 -8.48 -7.21 -10.23
N ASP A 163 -7.80 -7.95 -9.38
CA ASP A 163 -8.30 -8.34 -8.08
C ASP A 163 -7.99 -7.23 -7.06
N CYS A 164 -9.03 -6.82 -6.29
CA CYS A 164 -8.97 -5.70 -5.37
C CYS A 164 -9.75 -6.04 -4.09
N PRO A 165 -9.24 -5.73 -2.89
CA PRO A 165 -10.06 -5.80 -1.69
C PRO A 165 -11.03 -4.60 -1.66
N ASN A 166 -12.11 -4.70 -0.87
CA ASN A 166 -13.06 -3.59 -0.67
C ASN A 166 -13.34 -3.28 0.81
N ASP A 167 -12.61 -3.92 1.71
CA ASP A 167 -12.74 -3.74 3.16
C ASP A 167 -11.40 -3.88 3.92
N ARG A 168 -10.28 -3.65 3.22
CA ARG A 168 -8.93 -3.83 3.78
C ARG A 168 -8.15 -2.53 3.94
N TYR A 169 -8.16 -1.67 2.93
CA TYR A 169 -7.41 -0.42 2.89
C TYR A 169 -8.36 0.77 2.80
N VAL A 170 -7.83 1.96 3.05
CA VAL A 170 -8.62 3.18 2.93
C VAL A 170 -9.04 3.39 1.49
N ASN A 171 -10.33 3.41 1.22
CA ASN A 171 -10.92 3.62 -0.11
C ASN A 171 -10.38 2.68 -1.21
N ASP A 172 -10.06 1.45 -0.87
CA ASP A 172 -9.43 0.46 -1.75
C ASP A 172 -10.21 0.26 -3.07
N GLU A 173 -11.50 -0.01 -3.04
CA GLU A 173 -12.32 -0.15 -4.25
C GLU A 173 -12.36 1.14 -5.08
N GLY A 174 -12.39 2.30 -4.44
CA GLY A 174 -12.33 3.60 -5.11
C GLY A 174 -11.00 3.85 -5.83
N ILE A 175 -9.88 3.42 -5.22
CA ILE A 175 -8.55 3.47 -5.85
C ILE A 175 -8.53 2.57 -7.08
N CYS A 176 -8.98 1.31 -6.95
CA CYS A 176 -9.01 0.35 -8.05
C CYS A 176 -9.90 0.84 -9.20
N THR A 177 -11.07 1.40 -8.91
CA THR A 177 -11.97 1.98 -9.91
C THR A 177 -11.32 3.14 -10.68
N ALA A 178 -10.57 4.00 -9.98
CA ALA A 178 -9.82 5.07 -10.64
C ALA A 178 -8.72 4.52 -11.55
N VAL A 179 -7.97 3.49 -11.11
CA VAL A 179 -6.96 2.81 -11.92
C VAL A 179 -7.56 2.20 -13.17
N VAL A 180 -8.69 1.47 -13.06
CA VAL A 180 -9.43 0.90 -14.19
C VAL A 180 -9.74 1.97 -15.25
N SER A 181 -10.29 3.11 -14.79
CA SER A 181 -10.63 4.23 -15.67
C SER A 181 -9.43 4.85 -16.37
N MET A 182 -8.29 4.93 -15.69
CA MET A 182 -7.05 5.47 -16.25
C MET A 182 -6.44 4.52 -17.29
N LEU A 183 -6.39 3.24 -17.00
CA LEU A 183 -5.85 2.22 -17.91
C LEU A 183 -6.70 2.06 -19.18
N ALA A 184 -8.01 2.23 -19.08
CA ALA A 184 -8.90 2.21 -20.25
C ALA A 184 -8.53 3.30 -21.28
N ARG A 185 -8.04 4.45 -20.85
CA ARG A 185 -7.62 5.56 -21.75
C ARG A 185 -6.41 5.22 -22.62
N VAL A 186 -5.65 4.20 -22.27
CA VAL A 186 -4.50 3.72 -23.04
C VAL A 186 -4.76 2.37 -23.72
N GLY A 187 -6.02 1.89 -23.69
CA GLY A 187 -6.45 0.67 -24.36
C GLY A 187 -6.42 -0.59 -23.49
N VAL A 188 -5.98 -0.52 -22.24
CA VAL A 188 -5.99 -1.68 -21.33
C VAL A 188 -7.36 -1.78 -20.66
N ARG A 189 -8.12 -2.80 -21.03
CA ARG A 189 -9.48 -3.07 -20.53
C ARG A 189 -9.41 -3.89 -19.27
N VAL A 190 -9.60 -3.24 -18.13
CA VAL A 190 -9.52 -3.90 -16.84
C VAL A 190 -10.92 -4.24 -16.32
N THR A 191 -11.18 -5.52 -16.06
CA THR A 191 -12.37 -5.97 -15.32
C THR A 191 -12.04 -5.96 -13.83
N LEU A 192 -12.71 -5.11 -13.05
CA LEU A 192 -12.52 -5.04 -11.62
C LEU A 192 -13.24 -6.20 -10.91
N ASN A 193 -12.50 -6.96 -10.12
CA ASN A 193 -13.00 -7.99 -9.22
C ASN A 193 -12.79 -7.53 -7.76
N ALA A 194 -13.72 -6.71 -7.27
CA ALA A 194 -13.70 -6.24 -5.89
C ALA A 194 -14.24 -7.32 -4.94
N GLN A 195 -13.51 -7.62 -3.88
CA GLN A 195 -13.79 -8.74 -2.98
C GLN A 195 -13.56 -8.35 -1.53
N THR A 196 -14.27 -9.01 -0.61
CA THR A 196 -13.97 -8.90 0.81
C THR A 196 -12.55 -9.38 1.12
N ARG A 197 -11.93 -8.82 2.15
CA ARG A 197 -10.58 -9.16 2.60
C ARG A 197 -10.34 -10.66 2.71
N ALA A 198 -11.27 -11.39 3.29
CA ALA A 198 -11.12 -12.81 3.51
C ALA A 198 -11.00 -13.59 2.19
N ARG A 199 -11.89 -13.32 1.23
CA ARG A 199 -11.88 -13.93 -0.09
C ARG A 199 -10.67 -13.48 -0.90
N TYR A 200 -10.38 -12.19 -0.91
CA TYR A 200 -9.25 -11.62 -1.62
C TYR A 200 -7.93 -12.29 -1.23
N PHE A 201 -7.61 -12.37 0.07
CA PHE A 201 -6.36 -12.98 0.53
C PHE A 201 -6.31 -14.50 0.35
N SER A 202 -7.44 -15.19 0.32
CA SER A 202 -7.45 -16.61 -0.01
C SER A 202 -7.06 -16.89 -1.47
N GLU A 203 -7.29 -15.93 -2.37
CA GLU A 203 -6.92 -16.04 -3.78
C GLU A 203 -5.47 -15.61 -4.05
N ILE A 204 -4.98 -14.54 -3.40
CA ILE A 204 -3.68 -13.96 -3.73
C ILE A 204 -2.51 -14.49 -2.89
N ASN A 205 -2.75 -15.05 -1.69
CA ASN A 205 -1.71 -15.51 -0.75
C ASN A 205 -1.60 -17.03 -0.65
N GLY A 206 -2.31 -17.79 -1.42
CA GLY A 206 -2.28 -19.23 -1.30
C GLY A 206 -1.28 -19.92 -2.23
N PRO A 207 -1.04 -21.23 -2.06
CA PRO A 207 -0.22 -21.98 -2.99
C PRO A 207 -0.80 -22.00 -4.42
N ARG A 208 -2.04 -21.58 -4.58
CA ARG A 208 -2.72 -21.48 -5.87
C ARG A 208 -2.53 -20.16 -6.57
N TYR A 209 -2.13 -19.10 -5.85
CA TYR A 209 -1.91 -17.75 -6.39
C TYR A 209 -2.76 -17.47 -7.67
N ASN A 210 -4.04 -17.14 -7.48
CA ASN A 210 -5.03 -17.07 -8.55
C ASN A 210 -5.34 -15.60 -8.94
N THR A 211 -4.30 -14.85 -9.24
CA THR A 211 -4.43 -13.46 -9.69
C THR A 211 -3.42 -13.13 -10.77
N SER A 212 -3.71 -12.13 -11.57
CA SER A 212 -2.83 -11.62 -12.62
C SER A 212 -2.41 -10.18 -12.37
N PHE A 213 -3.34 -9.37 -11.89
CA PHE A 213 -3.15 -7.96 -11.58
C PHE A 213 -3.90 -7.66 -10.28
N TYR A 214 -3.26 -7.02 -9.31
CA TYR A 214 -3.84 -6.90 -7.97
C TYR A 214 -3.35 -5.66 -7.24
N MET A 215 -4.11 -5.21 -6.24
CA MET A 215 -3.72 -4.13 -5.33
C MET A 215 -3.35 -4.68 -3.95
N LEU A 216 -2.20 -4.30 -3.45
CA LEU A 216 -1.77 -4.64 -2.09
C LEU A 216 -1.25 -3.41 -1.34
N GLY A 217 -1.19 -3.53 -0.03
CA GLY A 217 -0.49 -2.61 0.85
C GLY A 217 0.51 -3.36 1.72
N TRP A 218 1.70 -2.81 1.86
CA TRP A 218 2.77 -3.35 2.68
C TRP A 218 3.19 -2.37 3.77
N THR A 219 3.23 -2.82 4.99
CA THR A 219 3.85 -2.13 6.13
C THR A 219 5.08 -2.94 6.52
N PRO A 220 6.30 -2.39 6.45
CA PRO A 220 7.49 -3.10 6.88
C PRO A 220 7.35 -3.56 8.34
N SER A 221 7.71 -4.82 8.63
CA SER A 221 7.68 -5.37 9.98
C SER A 221 8.87 -4.93 10.84
N THR A 222 9.89 -4.39 10.20
CA THR A 222 11.01 -3.68 10.81
C THR A 222 11.06 -2.27 10.23
N TYR A 223 11.66 -1.32 10.94
CA TYR A 223 11.86 0.05 10.45
C TYR A 223 13.07 0.14 9.48
N ASP A 224 13.18 -0.83 8.57
CA ASP A 224 14.31 -0.97 7.66
C ASP A 224 13.89 -1.41 6.25
N ALA A 225 14.47 -0.78 5.22
CA ALA A 225 14.17 -1.02 3.81
C ALA A 225 14.48 -2.46 3.37
N HIS A 226 15.48 -3.12 3.98
CA HIS A 226 15.80 -4.52 3.69
C HIS A 226 14.57 -5.42 3.86
N ASN A 227 13.70 -5.16 4.84
CA ASN A 227 12.48 -5.94 5.05
C ASN A 227 11.56 -5.93 3.82
N ALA A 228 11.38 -4.76 3.20
CA ALA A 228 10.56 -4.64 1.99
C ALA A 228 11.19 -5.39 0.80
N PHE A 229 12.49 -5.22 0.58
CA PHE A 229 13.19 -5.94 -0.50
C PHE A 229 13.17 -7.44 -0.28
N TYR A 230 13.50 -7.90 0.92
CA TYR A 230 13.55 -9.33 1.25
C TYR A 230 12.20 -10.02 1.09
N ALA A 231 11.12 -9.41 1.58
CA ALA A 231 9.80 -10.02 1.57
C ALA A 231 9.10 -9.92 0.21
N LEU A 232 9.23 -8.76 -0.48
CA LEU A 232 8.42 -8.45 -1.66
C LEU A 232 9.18 -8.60 -2.97
N ALA A 233 10.48 -8.22 -3.01
CA ALA A 233 11.22 -8.06 -4.25
C ALA A 233 12.21 -9.20 -4.53
N GLY A 234 12.68 -9.91 -3.51
CA GLY A 234 13.59 -11.04 -3.68
C GLY A 234 12.93 -12.21 -4.40
N THR A 235 13.71 -12.97 -5.16
CA THR A 235 13.29 -14.25 -5.74
C THR A 235 12.82 -15.19 -4.64
N ARG A 236 11.74 -15.92 -4.89
CA ARG A 236 11.19 -16.88 -3.93
C ARG A 236 12.15 -18.04 -3.69
N GLU A 237 12.79 -18.02 -2.53
CA GLU A 237 13.70 -19.08 -2.08
C GLU A 237 13.73 -19.11 -0.54
N GLY A 238 13.31 -20.22 0.07
CA GLY A 238 13.22 -20.32 1.52
C GLY A 238 12.28 -19.25 2.11
N ALA A 239 12.82 -18.38 2.97
CA ALA A 239 12.08 -17.28 3.57
C ALA A 239 12.13 -15.98 2.75
N ARG A 240 13.01 -15.88 1.74
CA ARG A 240 13.08 -14.74 0.84
C ARG A 240 11.92 -14.77 -0.15
N GLY A 241 11.38 -13.62 -0.49
CA GLY A 241 10.33 -13.46 -1.51
C GLY A 241 8.99 -14.11 -1.17
N VAL A 242 8.72 -14.43 0.09
CA VAL A 242 7.48 -15.12 0.51
C VAL A 242 6.22 -14.37 0.10
N LEU A 243 6.31 -13.05 -0.08
CA LEU A 243 5.23 -12.18 -0.52
C LEU A 243 5.49 -11.56 -1.91
N ASN A 244 6.49 -12.05 -2.63
CA ASN A 244 6.68 -11.74 -4.04
C ASN A 244 5.62 -12.48 -4.87
N ASN A 245 4.39 -12.00 -4.80
CA ASN A 245 3.24 -12.62 -5.44
C ASN A 245 3.28 -12.53 -6.97
N GLY A 246 4.06 -11.59 -7.54
CA GLY A 246 4.30 -11.50 -8.99
C GLY A 246 5.30 -12.52 -9.52
N GLY A 247 6.07 -13.20 -8.66
CA GLY A 247 7.07 -14.17 -9.05
C GLY A 247 8.25 -13.58 -9.84
N PHE A 248 8.54 -12.30 -9.63
CA PHE A 248 9.73 -11.65 -10.18
C PHE A 248 11.01 -12.34 -9.71
N SER A 249 12.02 -12.40 -10.57
CA SER A 249 13.32 -12.97 -10.25
C SER A 249 14.44 -12.13 -10.89
N ASN A 250 15.42 -11.72 -10.09
CA ASN A 250 16.56 -10.93 -10.54
C ASN A 250 17.77 -11.23 -9.65
N ALA A 251 18.74 -11.99 -10.17
CA ALA A 251 19.91 -12.40 -9.41
C ALA A 251 20.78 -11.23 -8.88
N PRO A 252 21.00 -10.12 -9.63
CA PRO A 252 21.64 -8.93 -9.08
C PRO A 252 20.91 -8.33 -7.87
N LEU A 253 19.58 -8.26 -7.90
CA LEU A 253 18.79 -7.78 -6.76
C LEU A 253 18.88 -8.72 -5.57
N ASP A 254 18.81 -10.03 -5.78
CA ASP A 254 18.96 -11.03 -4.73
C ASP A 254 20.32 -10.92 -4.03
N SER A 255 21.39 -10.76 -4.80
CA SER A 255 22.74 -10.53 -4.25
C SER A 255 22.82 -9.25 -3.40
N LEU A 256 22.17 -8.16 -3.82
CA LEU A 256 22.11 -6.94 -3.02
C LEU A 256 21.32 -7.17 -1.71
N ILE A 257 20.20 -7.86 -1.77
CA ILE A 257 19.37 -8.18 -0.59
C ILE A 257 20.18 -8.98 0.43
N ASP A 258 20.88 -10.03 -0.02
CA ASP A 258 21.66 -10.88 0.86
C ASP A 258 22.85 -10.12 1.49
N ARG A 259 23.52 -9.26 0.73
CA ARG A 259 24.61 -8.41 1.22
C ARG A 259 24.13 -7.33 2.20
N MET A 260 22.97 -6.70 1.93
CA MET A 260 22.38 -5.72 2.86
C MET A 260 22.08 -6.31 4.24
N ALA A 261 21.81 -7.61 4.34
CA ALA A 261 21.51 -8.27 5.60
C ALA A 261 22.69 -8.29 6.57
N VAL A 262 23.91 -8.24 6.06
CA VAL A 262 25.16 -8.39 6.84
C VAL A 262 26.06 -7.15 6.78
N GLU A 263 25.74 -6.15 5.94
CA GLU A 263 26.55 -4.93 5.84
C GLU A 263 26.33 -4.03 7.05
N THR A 264 27.42 -3.71 7.74
CA THR A 264 27.43 -2.89 8.95
C THR A 264 27.86 -1.45 8.71
N ASP A 265 28.50 -1.15 7.57
CA ASP A 265 28.84 0.22 7.17
C ASP A 265 27.57 0.92 6.63
N PRO A 266 27.08 1.98 7.31
CA PRO A 266 25.82 2.62 6.92
C PRO A 266 25.88 3.23 5.51
N ALA A 267 27.03 3.75 5.07
CA ALA A 267 27.16 4.38 3.75
C ALA A 267 27.09 3.34 2.64
N LYS A 268 27.86 2.24 2.77
CA LYS A 268 27.81 1.13 1.81
C LYS A 268 26.44 0.48 1.76
N ARG A 269 25.81 0.33 2.93
CA ARG A 269 24.46 -0.22 3.01
C ARG A 269 23.45 0.68 2.31
N GLN A 270 23.56 2.01 2.46
CA GLN A 270 22.70 2.97 1.77
C GLN A 270 22.91 2.91 0.24
N GLU A 271 24.13 2.74 -0.24
CA GLU A 271 24.41 2.53 -1.68
C GLU A 271 23.70 1.27 -2.21
N MET A 272 23.73 0.16 -1.48
CA MET A 272 23.03 -1.07 -1.85
C MET A 272 21.51 -0.88 -1.88
N ILE A 273 20.95 -0.16 -0.91
CA ILE A 273 19.50 0.18 -0.88
C ILE A 273 19.14 1.05 -2.08
N THR A 274 19.96 2.03 -2.42
CA THR A 274 19.73 2.90 -3.58
C THR A 274 19.75 2.11 -4.89
N GLU A 275 20.72 1.22 -5.06
CA GLU A 275 20.82 0.37 -6.24
C GLU A 275 19.65 -0.63 -6.32
N ALA A 276 19.26 -1.25 -5.22
CA ALA A 276 18.08 -2.13 -5.16
C ALA A 276 16.79 -1.36 -5.52
N SER A 277 16.64 -0.14 -5.00
CA SER A 277 15.51 0.74 -5.35
C SER A 277 15.48 1.07 -6.85
N ARG A 278 16.68 1.30 -7.45
CA ARG A 278 16.81 1.55 -8.88
C ARG A 278 16.36 0.34 -9.70
N ILE A 279 16.82 -0.87 -9.34
CA ILE A 279 16.42 -2.11 -10.05
C ILE A 279 14.89 -2.30 -9.96
N VAL A 280 14.31 -2.18 -8.77
CA VAL A 280 12.86 -2.32 -8.56
C VAL A 280 12.05 -1.34 -9.43
N ARG A 281 12.52 -0.09 -9.53
CA ARG A 281 11.90 0.95 -10.35
C ARG A 281 12.07 0.69 -11.83
N ASP A 282 13.29 0.39 -12.29
CA ASP A 282 13.62 0.28 -13.72
C ASP A 282 12.98 -0.96 -14.34
N GLU A 283 12.89 -2.05 -13.56
CA GLU A 283 12.17 -3.27 -13.92
C GLU A 283 10.65 -3.16 -13.73
N VAL A 284 10.18 -2.09 -13.12
CA VAL A 284 8.76 -1.90 -12.77
C VAL A 284 8.21 -3.16 -12.10
N LEU A 285 8.87 -3.59 -11.05
CA LEU A 285 8.48 -4.78 -10.29
C LEU A 285 7.06 -4.63 -9.72
N TYR A 286 6.78 -3.45 -9.23
CA TYR A 286 5.48 -2.99 -8.74
C TYR A 286 5.16 -1.60 -9.30
N ILE A 287 3.91 -1.21 -9.19
CA ILE A 287 3.49 0.17 -9.41
C ILE A 287 3.12 0.76 -8.04
N PRO A 288 4.07 1.39 -7.32
CA PRO A 288 3.75 2.08 -6.07
C PRO A 288 2.74 3.20 -6.36
N LEU A 289 1.75 3.36 -5.51
CA LEU A 289 0.76 4.42 -5.64
C LEU A 289 1.03 5.52 -4.61
N HIS A 290 0.83 5.20 -3.35
CA HIS A 290 0.97 6.18 -2.28
C HIS A 290 1.17 5.53 -0.91
N GLN A 291 1.71 6.29 0.01
CA GLN A 291 1.58 6.04 1.43
C GLN A 291 0.29 6.69 1.92
N GLN A 292 -0.55 5.92 2.56
CA GLN A 292 -1.79 6.47 3.12
C GLN A 292 -1.47 7.21 4.43
N GLN A 293 -2.30 8.19 4.78
CA GLN A 293 -2.29 8.74 6.12
C GLN A 293 -3.19 7.91 7.02
N VAL A 294 -2.77 7.72 8.23
CA VAL A 294 -3.61 7.14 9.27
C VAL A 294 -4.45 8.24 9.88
N VAL A 295 -5.75 8.12 9.77
CA VAL A 295 -6.70 9.06 10.37
C VAL A 295 -7.54 8.33 11.41
N TRP A 296 -7.35 8.72 12.67
CA TRP A 296 -8.14 8.28 13.80
C TRP A 296 -9.03 9.42 14.29
N ALA A 297 -10.07 9.11 15.01
CA ALA A 297 -10.89 10.11 15.68
C ALA A 297 -11.25 9.64 17.08
N ALA A 298 -11.24 10.57 18.02
CA ALA A 298 -11.57 10.29 19.41
C ALA A 298 -12.35 11.44 20.03
N ARG A 299 -13.07 11.17 21.11
CA ARG A 299 -13.64 12.23 21.96
C ARG A 299 -12.53 13.05 22.59
N THR A 300 -12.80 14.33 22.85
CA THR A 300 -11.80 15.29 23.32
C THR A 300 -11.19 14.94 24.67
N ASN A 301 -11.89 14.16 25.50
CA ASN A 301 -11.38 13.67 26.80
C ASN A 301 -10.54 12.39 26.69
N ILE A 302 -10.28 11.88 25.48
CA ILE A 302 -9.42 10.70 25.28
C ILE A 302 -8.06 11.17 24.79
N ASP A 303 -7.01 10.87 25.55
CA ASP A 303 -5.63 11.01 25.10
C ASP A 303 -5.11 9.69 24.58
N LEU A 304 -4.43 9.74 23.45
CA LEU A 304 -3.83 8.57 22.82
C LEU A 304 -2.66 8.97 21.91
N VAL A 305 -1.78 8.02 21.65
CA VAL A 305 -0.68 8.14 20.70
C VAL A 305 -1.00 7.26 19.50
N GLN A 306 -0.89 7.82 18.30
CA GLN A 306 -1.05 7.12 17.06
C GLN A 306 0.33 6.77 16.47
N PRO A 307 0.74 5.49 16.49
CA PRO A 307 2.00 5.08 15.85
C PRO A 307 1.87 5.00 14.33
N ALA A 308 2.99 5.22 13.63
CA ALA A 308 3.02 5.19 12.17
C ALA A 308 2.83 3.79 11.57
N ASP A 309 3.03 2.72 12.34
CA ASP A 309 2.75 1.34 11.94
C ASP A 309 1.25 0.98 12.03
N ASN A 310 0.43 1.94 12.49
CA ASN A 310 -1.01 1.79 12.70
C ASN A 310 -1.40 0.69 13.71
N TYR A 311 -0.48 0.32 14.59
CA TYR A 311 -0.77 -0.57 15.71
C TYR A 311 -1.46 0.23 16.83
N PHE A 312 -2.49 -0.33 17.44
CA PHE A 312 -3.23 0.35 18.50
C PHE A 312 -2.83 -0.18 19.90
N PRO A 313 -1.87 0.46 20.59
CA PRO A 313 -1.45 0.05 21.92
C PRO A 313 -2.34 0.67 23.00
N LEU A 314 -3.26 -0.11 23.56
CA LEU A 314 -4.19 0.34 24.63
C LEU A 314 -3.49 0.99 25.81
N ARG A 315 -2.26 0.61 26.13
CA ARG A 315 -1.45 1.19 27.22
C ARG A 315 -1.18 2.70 27.09
N TYR A 316 -1.36 3.26 25.88
CA TYR A 316 -1.18 4.71 25.65
C TYR A 316 -2.50 5.48 25.59
N VAL A 317 -3.62 4.82 25.87
CA VAL A 317 -4.93 5.48 25.93
C VAL A 317 -5.20 5.93 27.36
N ARG A 318 -5.57 7.18 27.52
CA ARG A 318 -5.96 7.78 28.81
C ARG A 318 -7.30 8.48 28.68
N VAL A 319 -8.13 8.36 29.70
CA VAL A 319 -9.38 9.11 29.80
C VAL A 319 -9.14 10.27 30.78
N ARG A 320 -9.26 11.51 30.30
CA ARG A 320 -9.27 12.68 31.18
C ARG A 320 -10.63 12.78 31.87
N GLN A 321 -10.62 13.00 33.16
CA GLN A 321 -11.83 13.29 33.96
C GLN A 321 -12.33 14.71 33.70
#